data_aedf62d940314d91a32979c8ebbb95b8
#
_entry.id   aedf62d940314d91a32979c8ebbb95b8
#
_cell.length_a   1.000
_cell.length_b   1.000
_cell.length_c   1.000
_cell.angle_alpha   90.00
_cell.angle_beta   90.00
_cell.angle_gamma   90.00
#
_symmetry.space_group_name_H-M   'P 1'
#
loop_
_entity.id
_entity.type
_entity.pdbx_description
1 polymer ?
#
loop_
_entity_poly.entity_id
_entity_poly.type
_entity_poly.pdbx_seq_one_letter_code
_entity_poly.pdbx_strand_id
1 'polypeptide(L)'
;MGYTPPSKKIILPFAIYYDQTPVTLLRVHEKCADSLQGVFQKLATMYPDDASRKAAGILVYNGVYNPRMKRGSLNSWSMHAWMNAIDINAGKNGNKTSWPVNAKMPIEVMECFAQEGWVAAGAFWGRDAMHFQETGPI
;
A
#
# COMPACT_ATOMS: atom_id res chain seq x y z
N MET A 1 6.38 25.24 -3.17
CA MET A 1 7.52 24.44 -3.10
C MET A 1 7.39 23.34 -2.06
N GLY A 2 7.63 22.15 -2.45
CA GLY A 2 7.43 21.03 -1.57
C GLY A 2 8.69 20.53 -0.91
N TYR A 3 8.52 19.97 0.26
CA TYR A 3 9.54 19.19 0.92
C TYR A 3 9.52 17.78 0.31
N THR A 4 10.67 17.27 -0.07
CA THR A 4 10.81 15.91 -0.57
C THR A 4 11.39 15.06 0.56
N PRO A 5 10.63 14.11 1.11
CA PRO A 5 11.16 13.27 2.18
C PRO A 5 12.28 12.38 1.68
N PRO A 6 13.22 11.99 2.55
CA PRO A 6 14.29 11.07 2.17
C PRO A 6 13.69 9.73 1.75
N SER A 7 14.13 9.22 0.62
CA SER A 7 13.54 8.04 0.04
C SER A 7 14.57 7.01 -0.37
N LYS A 8 14.13 5.77 -0.48
CA LYS A 8 14.94 4.64 -0.91
C LYS A 8 14.12 3.81 -1.89
N LYS A 9 14.77 3.29 -2.92
CA LYS A 9 14.13 2.38 -3.86
C LYS A 9 14.16 0.97 -3.32
N ILE A 10 13.05 0.25 -3.48
CA ILE A 10 13.01 -1.18 -3.22
C ILE A 10 12.71 -1.91 -4.52
N ILE A 11 13.25 -3.12 -4.64
CA ILE A 11 13.03 -3.98 -5.81
C ILE A 11 11.99 -5.01 -5.44
N LEU A 12 10.88 -5.03 -6.19
CA LEU A 12 9.79 -5.94 -5.92
C LEU A 12 10.12 -7.34 -6.45
N PRO A 13 9.72 -8.41 -5.74
CA PRO A 13 9.94 -9.79 -6.22
C PRO A 13 9.00 -10.15 -7.37
N PHE A 14 7.98 -9.35 -7.66
CA PHE A 14 7.09 -9.53 -8.80
C PHE A 14 6.60 -8.16 -9.26
N ALA A 15 6.16 -8.06 -10.51
CA ALA A 15 5.63 -6.82 -11.03
C ALA A 15 4.22 -6.56 -10.53
N ILE A 16 3.94 -5.31 -10.16
CA ILE A 16 2.60 -4.82 -9.92
C ILE A 16 2.28 -3.79 -11.00
N TYR A 17 1.03 -3.41 -11.16
CA TYR A 17 0.63 -2.62 -12.32
C TYR A 17 -0.09 -1.35 -11.92
N TYR A 18 0.45 -0.22 -12.36
CA TYR A 18 -0.16 1.09 -12.21
C TYR A 18 -0.79 1.46 -13.55
N ASP A 19 -2.11 1.38 -13.63
CA ASP A 19 -2.85 1.67 -14.86
C ASP A 19 -2.21 0.95 -16.06
N GLN A 20 -2.05 -0.38 -15.94
CA GLN A 20 -1.51 -1.29 -16.96
C GLN A 20 0.00 -1.16 -17.19
N THR A 21 0.68 -0.25 -16.50
CA THR A 21 2.14 -0.12 -16.60
C THR A 21 2.80 -1.00 -15.54
N PRO A 22 3.69 -1.92 -15.91
CA PRO A 22 4.37 -2.75 -14.93
C PRO A 22 5.34 -1.94 -14.07
N VAL A 23 5.32 -2.21 -12.77
CA VAL A 23 6.17 -1.55 -11.78
C VAL A 23 6.94 -2.62 -11.03
N THR A 24 8.25 -2.55 -11.05
CA THR A 24 9.14 -3.47 -10.34
C THR A 24 10.00 -2.77 -9.29
N LEU A 25 9.94 -1.45 -9.26
CA LEU A 25 10.66 -0.63 -8.29
C LEU A 25 9.68 0.32 -7.63
N LEU A 26 9.79 0.48 -6.31
CA LEU A 26 9.02 1.50 -5.58
C LEU A 26 9.99 2.41 -4.85
N ARG A 27 9.66 3.69 -4.82
CA ARG A 27 10.38 4.66 -4.00
C ARG A 27 9.52 4.97 -2.78
N VAL A 28 10.05 4.71 -1.60
CA VAL A 28 9.32 4.90 -0.34
C VAL A 28 10.21 5.64 0.63
N HIS A 29 9.63 6.14 1.73
CA HIS A 29 10.44 6.74 2.79
C HIS A 29 11.50 5.74 3.24
N GLU A 30 12.73 6.21 3.44
CA GLU A 30 13.84 5.30 3.72
C GLU A 30 13.63 4.46 4.99
N LYS A 31 12.90 4.99 5.96
CA LYS A 31 12.59 4.25 7.19
C LYS A 31 11.56 3.15 7.00
N CYS A 32 10.84 3.18 5.88
CA CYS A 32 9.81 2.19 5.58
C CYS A 32 10.29 1.15 4.55
N ALA A 33 11.45 1.35 3.94
CA ALA A 33 11.88 0.54 2.82
C ALA A 33 12.05 -0.93 3.18
N ASP A 34 12.73 -1.21 4.29
CA ASP A 34 12.99 -2.60 4.68
C ASP A 34 11.70 -3.33 5.06
N SER A 35 10.80 -2.65 5.79
CA SER A 35 9.54 -3.27 6.18
C SER A 35 8.65 -3.53 4.97
N LEU A 36 8.57 -2.60 4.02
CA LEU A 36 7.77 -2.81 2.82
C LEU A 36 8.36 -3.90 1.94
N GLN A 37 9.69 -3.96 1.83
CA GLN A 37 10.36 -5.06 1.14
C GLN A 37 9.98 -6.40 1.76
N GLY A 38 9.94 -6.48 3.09
CA GLY A 38 9.53 -7.67 3.83
C GLY A 38 8.09 -8.07 3.53
N VAL A 39 7.19 -7.09 3.44
CA VAL A 39 5.79 -7.35 3.07
C VAL A 39 5.72 -8.03 1.69
N PHE A 40 6.40 -7.47 0.70
CA PHE A 40 6.34 -8.03 -0.65
C PHE A 40 7.00 -9.40 -0.74
N GLN A 41 8.05 -9.67 0.05
CA GLN A 41 8.63 -11.00 0.11
C GLN A 41 7.64 -12.02 0.67
N LYS A 42 6.90 -11.64 1.70
CA LYS A 42 5.85 -12.50 2.27
C LYS A 42 4.73 -12.75 1.26
N LEU A 43 4.31 -11.70 0.54
CA LEU A 43 3.29 -11.85 -0.50
C LEU A 43 3.77 -12.75 -1.62
N ALA A 44 5.04 -12.67 -2.01
CA ALA A 44 5.59 -13.53 -3.05
C ALA A 44 5.60 -14.99 -2.62
N THR A 45 5.85 -15.26 -1.36
CA THR A 45 5.82 -16.63 -0.82
C THR A 45 4.38 -17.16 -0.75
N MET A 46 3.44 -16.33 -0.32
CA MET A 46 2.04 -16.70 -0.17
C MET A 46 1.34 -16.88 -1.52
N TYR A 47 1.69 -16.02 -2.49
CA TYR A 47 1.11 -16.03 -3.84
C TYR A 47 2.24 -16.19 -4.85
N PRO A 48 2.66 -17.44 -5.14
CA PRO A 48 3.91 -17.68 -5.88
C PRO A 48 3.82 -17.47 -7.39
N ASP A 49 2.62 -17.28 -7.94
CA ASP A 49 2.46 -17.07 -9.39
C ASP A 49 1.48 -15.93 -9.66
N ASP A 50 1.43 -15.50 -10.93
CA ASP A 50 0.57 -14.39 -11.32
C ASP A 50 -0.92 -14.70 -11.17
N ALA A 51 -1.31 -15.94 -11.37
CA ALA A 51 -2.72 -16.33 -11.23
C ALA A 51 -3.19 -16.15 -9.78
N SER A 52 -2.39 -16.59 -8.82
CA SER A 52 -2.74 -16.42 -7.39
C SER A 52 -2.70 -14.96 -6.97
N ARG A 53 -1.73 -14.19 -7.47
CA ARG A 53 -1.63 -12.76 -7.18
C ARG A 53 -2.80 -11.98 -7.74
N LYS A 54 -3.23 -12.33 -8.97
CA LYS A 54 -4.37 -11.69 -9.61
C LYS A 54 -5.65 -12.01 -8.85
N ALA A 55 -5.83 -13.26 -8.45
CA ALA A 55 -7.00 -13.66 -7.67
C ALA A 55 -7.07 -12.93 -6.33
N ALA A 56 -5.93 -12.70 -5.68
CA ALA A 56 -5.85 -11.95 -4.43
C ALA A 56 -6.02 -10.45 -4.63
N GLY A 57 -5.86 -9.96 -5.85
CA GLY A 57 -6.00 -8.54 -6.18
C GLY A 57 -4.76 -7.72 -5.89
N ILE A 58 -3.60 -8.34 -5.64
CA ILE A 58 -2.39 -7.61 -5.25
C ILE A 58 -1.56 -7.12 -6.42
N LEU A 59 -1.97 -7.39 -7.65
CA LEU A 59 -1.25 -6.88 -8.83
C LEU A 59 -1.65 -5.45 -9.20
N VAL A 60 -2.73 -4.92 -8.64
CA VAL A 60 -3.19 -3.56 -8.95
C VAL A 60 -2.64 -2.61 -7.90
N TYR A 61 -1.82 -1.66 -8.36
CA TYR A 61 -1.12 -0.71 -7.51
C TYR A 61 -1.63 0.71 -7.81
N ASN A 62 -1.94 1.47 -6.77
CA ASN A 62 -2.57 2.78 -6.92
C ASN A 62 -1.76 3.93 -6.32
N GLY A 63 -0.53 3.67 -5.95
CA GLY A 63 0.39 4.74 -5.59
C GLY A 63 0.93 4.66 -4.18
N VAL A 64 2.13 5.21 -4.02
CA VAL A 64 2.79 5.40 -2.71
C VAL A 64 2.85 6.88 -2.42
N TYR A 65 3.58 7.63 -3.23
CA TYR A 65 3.80 9.05 -3.00
C TYR A 65 2.85 9.87 -3.85
N ASN A 66 2.10 10.74 -3.21
CA ASN A 66 1.20 11.64 -3.90
C ASN A 66 1.13 12.95 -3.11
N PRO A 67 1.93 13.96 -3.47
CA PRO A 67 1.98 15.21 -2.71
C PRO A 67 0.69 15.99 -2.87
N ARG A 68 -0.15 15.93 -1.86
CA ARG A 68 -1.42 16.64 -1.83
C ARG A 68 -1.83 16.86 -0.39
N MET A 69 -2.68 17.85 -0.18
CA MET A 69 -3.24 18.08 1.14
C MET A 69 -4.18 16.95 1.51
N LYS A 70 -4.23 16.64 2.79
CA LYS A 70 -5.18 15.69 3.32
C LYS A 70 -6.60 16.19 3.00
N ARG A 71 -7.46 15.28 2.54
CA ARG A 71 -8.82 15.63 2.16
C ARG A 71 -9.54 16.28 3.33
N GLY A 72 -10.17 17.44 3.07
CA GLY A 72 -10.90 18.17 4.08
C GLY A 72 -10.03 18.99 5.01
N SER A 73 -8.74 19.10 4.75
CA SER A 73 -7.82 19.88 5.54
C SER A 73 -6.90 20.69 4.63
N LEU A 74 -6.77 21.98 4.94
CA LEU A 74 -5.88 22.86 4.19
C LEU A 74 -4.47 22.89 4.75
N ASN A 75 -4.26 22.31 5.94
CA ASN A 75 -2.99 22.45 6.66
C ASN A 75 -2.27 21.10 6.88
N SER A 76 -2.88 19.98 6.46
CA SER A 76 -2.29 18.68 6.69
C SER A 76 -2.10 17.95 5.37
N TRP A 77 -0.93 17.32 5.21
CA TRP A 77 -0.66 16.45 4.08
C TRP A 77 -1.14 15.04 4.39
N SER A 78 -1.56 14.32 3.35
CA SER A 78 -1.90 12.91 3.52
C SER A 78 -0.64 12.12 3.84
N MET A 79 -0.80 10.92 4.40
CA MET A 79 0.33 10.04 4.67
C MET A 79 1.09 9.66 3.40
N HIS A 80 0.41 9.64 2.25
CA HIS A 80 1.07 9.37 0.96
C HIS A 80 2.11 10.44 0.60
N ALA A 81 1.93 11.69 1.03
CA ALA A 81 2.88 12.75 0.76
C ALA A 81 4.24 12.50 1.39
N TRP A 82 4.29 11.67 2.42
CA TRP A 82 5.53 11.31 3.11
C TRP A 82 6.08 9.96 2.67
N MET A 83 5.46 9.32 1.68
CA MET A 83 5.86 8.01 1.15
C MET A 83 5.87 6.89 2.19
N ASN A 84 5.00 6.99 3.20
CA ASN A 84 4.86 5.97 4.23
C ASN A 84 3.50 5.26 4.16
N ALA A 85 2.84 5.34 3.03
CA ALA A 85 1.56 4.66 2.78
C ALA A 85 1.51 4.16 1.35
N ILE A 86 0.76 3.10 1.12
CA ILE A 86 0.59 2.49 -0.20
C ILE A 86 -0.87 2.09 -0.38
N ASP A 87 -1.42 2.29 -1.58
CA ASP A 87 -2.75 1.84 -1.95
C ASP A 87 -2.66 0.68 -2.94
N ILE A 88 -3.43 -0.37 -2.68
CA ILE A 88 -3.47 -1.58 -3.52
C ILE A 88 -4.92 -1.90 -3.84
N ASN A 89 -5.24 -2.06 -5.12
CA ASN A 89 -6.55 -2.47 -5.63
C ASN A 89 -7.67 -1.51 -5.22
N ALA A 90 -7.47 -0.22 -5.46
CA ALA A 90 -8.43 0.83 -5.08
C ALA A 90 -9.80 0.65 -5.75
N GLY A 91 -9.84 0.10 -6.95
CA GLY A 91 -11.09 -0.10 -7.67
C GLY A 91 -12.09 -0.99 -6.96
N LYS A 92 -11.60 -1.94 -6.15
CA LYS A 92 -12.45 -2.86 -5.39
C LYS A 92 -12.45 -2.58 -3.89
N ASN A 93 -11.56 -1.71 -3.42
CA ASN A 93 -11.33 -1.50 -2.00
C ASN A 93 -11.28 -0.01 -1.67
N GLY A 94 -12.15 0.78 -2.30
CA GLY A 94 -12.14 2.23 -2.16
C GLY A 94 -12.36 2.71 -0.73
N ASN A 95 -12.07 3.99 -0.49
CA ASN A 95 -12.06 4.54 0.86
C ASN A 95 -13.43 4.56 1.53
N LYS A 96 -14.52 4.46 0.76
CA LYS A 96 -15.87 4.42 1.28
C LYS A 96 -16.51 3.04 1.20
N THR A 97 -15.78 2.05 0.72
CA THR A 97 -16.29 0.68 0.58
C THR A 97 -16.01 -0.09 1.87
N SER A 98 -17.08 -0.56 2.51
CA SER A 98 -16.94 -1.29 3.77
C SER A 98 -16.24 -2.62 3.58
N TRP A 99 -15.38 -2.97 4.52
CA TRP A 99 -14.67 -4.24 4.56
C TRP A 99 -15.12 -4.99 5.81
N PRO A 100 -15.35 -6.30 5.77
CA PRO A 100 -15.11 -7.22 4.62
C PRO A 100 -16.33 -7.43 3.73
N VAL A 101 -17.42 -6.73 3.94
CA VAL A 101 -18.69 -7.02 3.26
C VAL A 101 -18.61 -6.72 1.77
N ASN A 102 -18.18 -5.52 1.42
CA ASN A 102 -18.16 -5.07 0.02
C ASN A 102 -16.76 -5.02 -0.58
N ALA A 103 -15.76 -4.68 0.20
CA ALA A 103 -14.37 -4.66 -0.25
C ALA A 103 -13.80 -6.07 -0.32
N LYS A 104 -12.81 -6.26 -1.17
CA LYS A 104 -12.26 -7.58 -1.52
C LYS A 104 -10.80 -7.76 -1.11
N MET A 105 -10.31 -7.02 -0.14
CA MET A 105 -8.93 -7.19 0.33
C MET A 105 -8.82 -8.46 1.18
N PRO A 106 -8.00 -9.43 0.78
CA PRO A 106 -7.82 -10.64 1.60
C PRO A 106 -7.21 -10.32 2.96
N ILE A 107 -7.68 -10.98 4.00
CA ILE A 107 -7.14 -10.77 5.35
C ILE A 107 -5.67 -11.20 5.42
N GLU A 108 -5.26 -12.20 4.66
CA GLU A 108 -3.88 -12.68 4.62
C GLU A 108 -2.93 -11.59 4.14
N VAL A 109 -3.38 -10.74 3.20
CA VAL A 109 -2.60 -9.60 2.73
C VAL A 109 -2.44 -8.59 3.85
N MET A 110 -3.53 -8.29 4.56
CA MET A 110 -3.49 -7.37 5.70
C MET A 110 -2.55 -7.89 6.79
N GLU A 111 -2.52 -9.20 7.03
CA GLU A 111 -1.63 -9.80 8.01
C GLU A 111 -0.16 -9.65 7.63
N CYS A 112 0.17 -9.78 6.34
CA CYS A 112 1.54 -9.56 5.87
C CYS A 112 2.01 -8.16 6.20
N PHE A 113 1.16 -7.15 5.98
CA PHE A 113 1.49 -5.78 6.33
C PHE A 113 1.60 -5.59 7.84
N ALA A 114 0.65 -6.15 8.60
CA ALA A 114 0.64 -6.00 10.05
C ALA A 114 1.90 -6.61 10.69
N GLN A 115 2.38 -7.73 10.18
CA GLN A 115 3.60 -8.37 10.70
C GLN A 115 4.83 -7.49 10.53
N GLU A 116 4.81 -6.56 9.58
CA GLU A 116 5.90 -5.62 9.34
C GLU A 116 5.63 -4.24 9.96
N GLY A 117 4.61 -4.13 10.80
CA GLY A 117 4.31 -2.89 11.51
C GLY A 117 3.42 -1.91 10.75
N TRP A 118 2.78 -2.34 9.69
CA TRP A 118 1.87 -1.49 8.91
C TRP A 118 0.44 -1.64 9.39
N VAL A 119 -0.32 -0.54 9.33
CA VAL A 119 -1.75 -0.57 9.63
C VAL A 119 -2.52 -0.82 8.34
N ALA A 120 -3.40 -1.84 8.38
CA ALA A 120 -4.35 -2.10 7.30
C ALA A 120 -5.63 -1.34 7.61
N ALA A 121 -5.94 -0.31 6.83
CA ALA A 121 -7.10 0.56 7.11
C ALA A 121 -8.42 -0.21 7.09
N GLY A 122 -8.55 -1.22 6.21
CA GLY A 122 -9.75 -2.03 6.16
C GLY A 122 -10.06 -2.71 7.48
N ALA A 123 -9.03 -3.25 8.14
CA ALA A 123 -9.21 -3.93 9.43
C ALA A 123 -9.46 -2.94 10.57
N PHE A 124 -8.84 -1.76 10.51
CA PHE A 124 -8.98 -0.77 11.58
C PHE A 124 -10.24 0.06 11.49
N TRP A 125 -10.58 0.49 10.27
CA TRP A 125 -11.68 1.44 10.07
C TRP A 125 -12.92 0.81 9.47
N GLY A 126 -12.83 -0.46 9.04
CA GLY A 126 -13.95 -1.13 8.35
C GLY A 126 -14.20 -0.59 6.95
N ARG A 127 -13.28 0.19 6.40
CA ARG A 127 -13.33 0.77 5.06
C ARG A 127 -11.93 1.14 4.62
N ASP A 128 -11.79 1.63 3.39
CA ASP A 128 -10.50 2.05 2.83
C ASP A 128 -9.49 0.90 2.80
N ALA A 129 -9.98 -0.29 2.43
CA ALA A 129 -9.16 -1.50 2.49
C ALA A 129 -7.98 -1.48 1.51
N MET A 130 -7.95 -0.55 0.56
CA MET A 130 -6.81 -0.34 -0.33
C MET A 130 -5.60 0.23 0.39
N HIS A 131 -5.80 0.88 1.54
CA HIS A 131 -4.81 1.74 2.20
C HIS A 131 -4.05 0.99 3.29
N PHE A 132 -2.73 1.07 3.24
CA PHE A 132 -1.82 0.54 4.26
C PHE A 132 -0.81 1.63 4.60
N GLN A 133 -0.55 1.84 5.88
CA GLN A 133 0.40 2.87 6.30
C GLN A 133 1.30 2.38 7.44
N GLU A 134 2.52 2.90 7.45
CA GLU A 134 3.47 2.60 8.51
C GLU A 134 3.02 3.28 9.80
N THR A 135 3.13 2.58 10.93
CA THR A 135 2.71 3.09 12.22
C THR A 135 3.83 3.77 12.98
N GLY A 136 5.08 3.49 12.63
CA GLY A 136 6.22 4.04 13.33
C GLY A 136 6.41 5.52 13.06
N PRO A 137 7.19 6.21 13.89
CA PRO A 137 7.53 7.61 13.63
C PRO A 137 8.39 7.70 12.36
N ILE A 138 8.10 8.70 11.57
CA ILE A 138 8.82 8.95 10.31
C ILE A 138 9.80 10.16 10.47
#